data_93695f1f6d2208787acc87166319b270
#
_entry.id   93695f1f6d2208787acc87166319b270
#
_cell.length_a   1.000
_cell.length_b   1.000
_cell.length_c   1.000
_cell.angle_alpha   90.00
_cell.angle_beta   90.00
_cell.angle_gamma   90.00
#
_symmetry.space_group_name_H-M   'P 1'
#
loop_
_entity.id
_entity.type
_entity.pdbx_description
1 polymer ?
#
loop_
_entity_poly.entity_id
_entity_poly.type
_entity_poly.pdbx_seq_one_letter_code
_entity_poly.pdbx_strand_id
1 'polypeptide(L)'
;MTSELIGRAHGDGDHGDRALVERALVEEATKKSGLVWVRGAGETAARALWHVWHEGAACLVGDGPGEQPLPGLVEGGSAEVIVRSKDKGGRLVSWTARIVGLAPGSEAWDAAVAELRGKRLNAPDGEAMTERWARECRVLRLEPTGDTSPLPDGDLAAVPVPTPATTREAAPAALPKLLLRKRRRK
;
A
#
# COMPACT_ATOMS: atom_id res chain seq x y z
N MET A 1 5.76 -18.24 -57.78
CA MET A 1 4.66 -18.02 -56.87
C MET A 1 4.88 -18.86 -55.62
N THR A 2 5.53 -18.31 -54.64
CA THR A 2 5.53 -18.86 -53.29
C THR A 2 6.34 -17.90 -52.40
N SER A 3 5.68 -16.92 -51.84
CA SER A 3 6.24 -16.10 -50.77
C SER A 3 5.07 -15.51 -50.02
N GLU A 4 4.77 -16.09 -48.85
CA GLU A 4 4.02 -15.46 -47.76
C GLU A 4 3.67 -16.54 -46.72
N LEU A 5 4.48 -16.65 -45.70
CA LEU A 5 4.11 -17.25 -44.39
C LEU A 5 5.32 -17.21 -43.44
N ILE A 6 5.81 -15.99 -43.15
CA ILE A 6 6.66 -15.77 -41.96
C ILE A 6 6.24 -14.42 -41.35
N GLY A 7 5.43 -14.43 -40.35
CA GLY A 7 5.09 -13.19 -39.66
C GLY A 7 3.87 -13.29 -38.76
N ARG A 8 3.94 -14.10 -37.68
CA ARG A 8 3.04 -13.94 -36.51
C ARG A 8 3.41 -14.97 -35.44
N ALA A 9 4.46 -14.72 -34.68
CA ALA A 9 4.71 -15.45 -33.43
C ALA A 9 5.74 -14.72 -32.55
N HIS A 10 5.63 -13.40 -32.40
CA HIS A 10 6.54 -12.66 -31.51
C HIS A 10 5.83 -11.74 -30.50
N GLY A 11 4.50 -11.78 -30.37
CA GLY A 11 3.74 -10.87 -29.51
C GLY A 11 3.24 -11.47 -28.20
N ASP A 12 3.13 -12.77 -28.09
CA ASP A 12 2.42 -13.39 -26.97
C ASP A 12 3.32 -13.74 -25.75
N GLY A 13 4.60 -13.97 -25.99
CA GLY A 13 5.58 -14.27 -24.93
C GLY A 13 5.93 -13.05 -24.06
N ASP A 14 6.05 -11.88 -24.67
CA ASP A 14 6.45 -10.64 -23.97
C ASP A 14 5.37 -10.13 -22.99
N HIS A 15 4.10 -10.29 -23.32
CA HIS A 15 3.00 -9.90 -22.44
C HIS A 15 2.86 -10.83 -21.23
N GLY A 16 3.10 -12.12 -21.41
CA GLY A 16 3.08 -13.11 -20.32
C GLY A 16 4.19 -12.87 -19.30
N ASP A 17 5.40 -12.66 -19.78
CA ASP A 17 6.56 -12.42 -18.92
C ASP A 17 6.44 -11.10 -18.14
N ARG A 18 5.92 -10.05 -18.77
CA ARG A 18 5.68 -8.77 -18.13
C ARG A 18 4.63 -8.88 -17.02
N ALA A 19 3.52 -9.55 -17.25
CA ALA A 19 2.48 -9.76 -16.25
C ALA A 19 2.98 -10.57 -15.06
N LEU A 20 3.86 -11.55 -15.27
CA LEU A 20 4.51 -12.31 -14.21
C LEU A 20 5.43 -11.44 -13.35
N VAL A 21 6.25 -10.59 -13.99
CA VAL A 21 7.14 -9.66 -13.28
C VAL A 21 6.36 -8.64 -12.48
N GLU A 22 5.29 -8.07 -13.03
CA GLU A 22 4.42 -7.12 -12.33
C GLU A 22 3.73 -7.77 -11.12
N ARG A 23 3.24 -8.99 -11.26
CA ARG A 23 2.65 -9.76 -10.16
C ARG A 23 3.67 -10.05 -9.06
N ALA A 24 4.88 -10.46 -9.42
CA ALA A 24 5.95 -10.69 -8.47
C ALA A 24 6.35 -9.40 -7.73
N LEU A 25 6.38 -8.26 -8.43
CA LEU A 25 6.64 -6.95 -7.83
C LEU A 25 5.55 -6.56 -6.82
N VAL A 26 4.28 -6.74 -7.18
CA VAL A 26 3.13 -6.49 -6.28
C VAL A 26 3.25 -7.33 -5.01
N GLU A 27 3.48 -8.64 -5.16
CA GLU A 27 3.64 -9.55 -4.04
C GLU A 27 4.81 -9.14 -3.12
N GLU A 28 6.02 -9.00 -3.68
CA GLU A 28 7.21 -8.68 -2.93
C GLU A 28 7.12 -7.33 -2.21
N ALA A 29 6.64 -6.31 -2.90
CA ALA A 29 6.48 -4.98 -2.31
C ALA A 29 5.44 -5.00 -1.18
N THR A 30 4.28 -5.62 -1.40
CA THR A 30 3.20 -5.68 -0.41
C THR A 30 3.61 -6.53 0.79
N LYS A 31 4.18 -7.71 0.58
CA LYS A 31 4.64 -8.63 1.63
C LYS A 31 5.68 -8.01 2.57
N LYS A 32 6.60 -7.21 2.02
CA LYS A 32 7.65 -6.52 2.78
C LYS A 32 7.18 -5.25 3.47
N SER A 33 6.01 -4.73 3.10
CA SER A 33 5.44 -3.53 3.72
C SER A 33 4.68 -3.88 4.99
N GLY A 34 4.81 -3.06 6.03
CA GLY A 34 3.98 -3.17 7.24
C GLY A 34 2.60 -2.50 7.08
N LEU A 35 2.51 -1.56 6.15
CA LEU A 35 1.29 -0.80 5.83
C LEU A 35 1.12 -0.68 4.32
N VAL A 36 -0.13 -0.72 3.87
CA VAL A 36 -0.52 -0.34 2.51
C VAL A 36 -1.47 0.86 2.58
N TRP A 37 -1.45 1.72 1.57
CA TRP A 37 -2.42 2.80 1.43
C TRP A 37 -3.53 2.33 0.49
N VAL A 38 -4.76 2.26 1.00
CA VAL A 38 -5.90 1.74 0.25
C VAL A 38 -6.92 2.85 0.05
N ARG A 39 -7.40 3.00 -1.17
CA ARG A 39 -8.48 3.90 -1.55
C ARG A 39 -9.64 3.08 -2.10
N GLY A 40 -10.71 2.98 -1.30
CA GLY A 40 -11.95 2.34 -1.67
C GLY A 40 -12.86 3.22 -2.53
N ALA A 41 -13.99 2.68 -2.93
CA ALA A 41 -14.99 3.40 -3.72
C ALA A 41 -15.54 4.62 -2.94
N GLY A 42 -15.64 5.77 -3.63
CA GLY A 42 -16.13 7.01 -3.05
C GLY A 42 -15.14 7.77 -2.15
N GLU A 43 -13.98 7.19 -1.85
CA GLU A 43 -12.97 7.84 -1.04
C GLU A 43 -12.09 8.77 -1.88
N THR A 44 -11.83 9.97 -1.36
CA THR A 44 -10.96 10.97 -2.00
C THR A 44 -9.49 10.78 -1.67
N ALA A 45 -9.18 10.11 -0.56
CA ALA A 45 -7.82 9.90 -0.08
C ALA A 45 -7.58 8.42 0.26
N ALA A 46 -6.38 7.94 -0.03
CA ALA A 46 -5.95 6.62 0.40
C ALA A 46 -5.65 6.62 1.91
N ARG A 47 -6.09 5.58 2.60
CA ARG A 47 -5.88 5.38 4.04
C ARG A 47 -4.82 4.32 4.28
N ALA A 48 -3.92 4.57 5.22
CA ALA A 48 -2.91 3.60 5.64
C ALA A 48 -3.58 2.50 6.47
N LEU A 49 -3.40 1.26 6.04
CA LEU A 49 -3.97 0.07 6.67
C LEU A 49 -2.86 -0.96 6.91
N TRP A 50 -2.88 -1.60 8.09
CA TRP A 50 -2.04 -2.77 8.33
C TRP A 50 -2.68 -4.01 7.70
N HIS A 51 -1.85 -4.95 7.28
CA HIS A 51 -2.27 -6.12 6.52
C HIS A 51 -1.31 -7.28 6.70
N VAL A 52 -1.71 -8.44 6.21
CA VAL A 52 -0.82 -9.57 5.92
C VAL A 52 -0.95 -9.93 4.44
N TRP A 53 0.12 -10.42 3.86
CA TRP A 53 0.07 -11.03 2.54
C TRP A 53 -0.09 -12.54 2.71
N HIS A 54 -1.18 -13.11 2.20
CA HIS A 54 -1.49 -14.51 2.31
C HIS A 54 -2.14 -15.01 1.02
N GLU A 55 -1.64 -16.12 0.48
CA GLU A 55 -2.14 -16.78 -0.74
C GLU A 55 -2.42 -15.83 -1.90
N GLY A 56 -1.47 -14.98 -2.23
CA GLY A 56 -1.55 -14.09 -3.38
C GLY A 56 -2.46 -12.88 -3.20
N ALA A 57 -2.86 -12.54 -1.97
CA ALA A 57 -3.70 -11.40 -1.67
C ALA A 57 -3.28 -10.68 -0.38
N ALA A 58 -3.63 -9.39 -0.26
CA ALA A 58 -3.51 -8.66 1.00
C ALA A 58 -4.77 -8.88 1.83
N CYS A 59 -4.62 -9.46 3.03
CA CYS A 59 -5.71 -9.68 3.97
C CYS A 59 -5.75 -8.58 5.01
N LEU A 60 -6.94 -8.07 5.30
CA LEU A 60 -7.22 -7.00 6.24
C LEU A 60 -8.30 -7.43 7.24
N VAL A 61 -8.24 -6.91 8.45
CA VAL A 61 -9.35 -6.96 9.41
C VAL A 61 -9.64 -5.55 9.90
N GLY A 62 -10.92 -5.22 10.04
CA GLY A 62 -11.32 -3.89 10.48
C GLY A 62 -12.80 -3.72 10.74
N ASP A 63 -13.20 -2.47 10.94
CA ASP A 63 -14.55 -1.97 11.24
C ASP A 63 -15.17 -2.44 12.58
N GLY A 64 -14.39 -3.15 13.39
CA GLY A 64 -14.81 -3.53 14.73
C GLY A 64 -14.08 -2.76 15.84
N PRO A 65 -14.47 -2.98 17.11
CA PRO A 65 -13.84 -2.34 18.25
C PRO A 65 -12.33 -2.60 18.31
N GLY A 66 -11.54 -1.54 18.39
CA GLY A 66 -10.08 -1.61 18.48
C GLY A 66 -9.35 -1.96 17.18
N GLU A 67 -10.07 -2.08 16.05
CA GLU A 67 -9.50 -2.34 14.74
C GLU A 67 -9.57 -1.10 13.82
N GLN A 68 -8.81 -1.15 12.74
CA GLN A 68 -8.76 -0.09 11.75
C GLN A 68 -10.08 0.03 10.98
N PRO A 69 -10.51 1.24 10.58
CA PRO A 69 -11.67 1.40 9.72
C PRO A 69 -11.35 1.04 8.28
N LEU A 70 -12.30 0.45 7.57
CA LEU A 70 -12.20 0.02 6.16
C LEU A 70 -13.18 0.81 5.26
N PRO A 71 -13.09 2.15 5.18
CA PRO A 71 -14.04 2.96 4.43
C PRO A 71 -13.96 2.68 2.94
N GLY A 72 -15.12 2.65 2.28
CA GLY A 72 -15.24 2.43 0.84
C GLY A 72 -14.83 1.03 0.37
N LEU A 73 -14.43 0.11 1.28
CA LEU A 73 -14.11 -1.27 0.93
C LEU A 73 -15.37 -2.11 0.99
N VAL A 74 -16.07 -2.18 -0.15
CA VAL A 74 -17.33 -2.94 -0.31
C VAL A 74 -17.03 -4.26 -1.01
N GLU A 75 -17.56 -5.37 -0.50
CA GLU A 75 -17.42 -6.69 -1.10
C GLU A 75 -17.90 -6.68 -2.56
N GLY A 76 -17.16 -7.36 -3.43
CA GLY A 76 -17.40 -7.39 -4.88
C GLY A 76 -16.93 -6.13 -5.62
N GLY A 77 -16.57 -5.07 -4.90
CA GLY A 77 -16.05 -3.84 -5.46
C GLY A 77 -14.55 -3.90 -5.75
N SER A 78 -14.00 -2.74 -6.13
CA SER A 78 -12.56 -2.56 -6.37
C SER A 78 -11.95 -1.50 -5.47
N ALA A 79 -10.65 -1.59 -5.24
CA ALA A 79 -9.87 -0.59 -4.52
C ALA A 79 -8.50 -0.39 -5.19
N GLU A 80 -7.95 0.80 -5.06
CA GLU A 80 -6.55 1.06 -5.38
C GLU A 80 -5.69 0.80 -4.15
N VAL A 81 -4.64 -0.01 -4.31
CA VAL A 81 -3.67 -0.30 -3.27
C VAL A 81 -2.32 0.29 -3.65
N ILE A 82 -1.76 1.11 -2.78
CA ILE A 82 -0.48 1.78 -2.99
C ILE A 82 0.50 1.31 -1.93
N VAL A 83 1.65 0.79 -2.37
CA VAL A 83 2.75 0.41 -1.50
C VAL A 83 3.83 1.48 -1.53
N ARG A 84 4.31 1.89 -0.37
CA ARG A 84 5.34 2.92 -0.24
C ARG A 84 6.64 2.37 0.35
N SER A 85 7.75 2.97 -0.05
CA SER A 85 9.05 2.71 0.55
C SER A 85 9.07 3.12 2.02
N LYS A 86 9.61 2.26 2.88
CA LYS A 86 9.82 2.56 4.30
C LYS A 86 10.81 3.71 4.52
N ASP A 87 11.84 3.79 3.69
CA ASP A 87 12.95 4.72 3.90
C ASP A 87 12.66 6.12 3.34
N LYS A 88 12.06 6.18 2.15
CA LYS A 88 11.86 7.43 1.41
C LYS A 88 10.40 7.86 1.29
N GLY A 89 9.46 7.02 1.71
CA GLY A 89 8.02 7.30 1.60
C GLY A 89 7.47 7.35 0.16
N GLY A 90 8.34 7.19 -0.84
CA GLY A 90 7.95 7.18 -2.25
C GLY A 90 7.11 5.94 -2.61
N ARG A 91 6.25 6.07 -3.62
CA ARG A 91 5.45 4.95 -4.14
C ARG A 91 6.38 3.93 -4.81
N LEU A 92 6.27 2.66 -4.40
CA LEU A 92 6.96 1.53 -5.03
C LEU A 92 6.12 0.91 -6.14
N VAL A 93 4.84 0.66 -5.84
CA VAL A 93 3.88 0.08 -6.76
C VAL A 93 2.47 0.53 -6.38
N SER A 94 1.59 0.64 -7.36
CA SER A 94 0.16 0.81 -7.18
C SER A 94 -0.55 -0.22 -8.05
N TRP A 95 -1.55 -0.88 -7.47
CA TRP A 95 -2.28 -1.94 -8.15
C TRP A 95 -3.77 -1.91 -7.79
N THR A 96 -4.60 -2.41 -8.70
CA THR A 96 -6.02 -2.53 -8.50
C THR A 96 -6.35 -3.87 -7.84
N ALA A 97 -7.17 -3.82 -6.79
CA ALA A 97 -7.64 -4.96 -6.06
C ALA A 97 -9.13 -5.21 -6.30
N ARG A 98 -9.52 -6.47 -6.41
CA ARG A 98 -10.87 -6.93 -6.17
C ARG A 98 -11.06 -7.18 -4.67
N ILE A 99 -12.17 -6.73 -4.12
CA ILE A 99 -12.48 -6.88 -2.69
C ILE A 99 -13.33 -8.12 -2.48
N VAL A 100 -12.84 -9.05 -1.68
CA VAL A 100 -13.56 -10.29 -1.32
C VAL A 100 -13.76 -10.32 0.19
N GLY A 101 -15.00 -10.42 0.65
CA GLY A 101 -15.34 -10.65 2.05
C GLY A 101 -15.12 -12.11 2.42
N LEU A 102 -14.51 -12.36 3.58
CA LEU A 102 -14.35 -13.71 4.10
C LEU A 102 -15.38 -13.98 5.20
N ALA A 103 -16.22 -14.99 4.99
CA ALA A 103 -17.23 -15.36 5.98
C ALA A 103 -16.61 -16.08 7.18
N PRO A 104 -16.92 -15.67 8.43
CA PRO A 104 -16.43 -16.36 9.62
C PRO A 104 -16.69 -17.85 9.59
N GLY A 105 -15.68 -18.65 9.96
CA GLY A 105 -15.74 -20.12 9.96
C GLY A 105 -15.58 -20.77 8.59
N SER A 106 -15.30 -20.00 7.53
CA SER A 106 -14.85 -20.59 6.27
C SER A 106 -13.34 -20.90 6.33
N GLU A 107 -12.88 -21.89 5.57
CA GLU A 107 -11.46 -22.25 5.47
C GLU A 107 -10.58 -21.04 5.11
N ALA A 108 -11.02 -20.23 4.16
CA ALA A 108 -10.31 -19.02 3.73
C ALA A 108 -10.26 -17.96 4.84
N TRP A 109 -11.31 -17.83 5.66
CA TRP A 109 -11.34 -16.94 6.82
C TRP A 109 -10.38 -17.43 7.89
N ASP A 110 -10.42 -18.71 8.23
CA ASP A 110 -9.58 -19.32 9.26
C ASP A 110 -8.09 -19.17 8.91
N ALA A 111 -7.73 -19.43 7.65
CA ALA A 111 -6.36 -19.27 7.16
C ALA A 111 -5.89 -17.80 7.22
N ALA A 112 -6.71 -16.86 6.74
CA ALA A 112 -6.37 -15.43 6.77
C ALA A 112 -6.26 -14.90 8.21
N VAL A 113 -7.15 -15.32 9.10
CA VAL A 113 -7.16 -14.91 10.51
C VAL A 113 -5.97 -15.47 11.28
N ALA A 114 -5.51 -16.67 10.98
CA ALA A 114 -4.29 -17.23 11.57
C ALA A 114 -3.08 -16.34 11.29
N GLU A 115 -2.92 -15.87 10.04
CA GLU A 115 -1.84 -14.96 9.65
C GLU A 115 -2.00 -13.56 10.26
N LEU A 116 -3.21 -13.00 10.22
CA LEU A 116 -3.52 -11.69 10.79
C LEU A 116 -3.24 -11.66 12.29
N ARG A 117 -3.62 -12.72 13.00
CA ARG A 117 -3.38 -12.88 14.44
C ARG A 117 -1.89 -12.88 14.78
N GLY A 118 -1.07 -13.55 13.97
CA GLY A 118 0.39 -13.59 14.13
C GLY A 118 1.06 -12.22 13.96
N LYS A 119 0.42 -11.28 13.26
CA LYS A 119 0.92 -9.93 13.01
C LYS A 119 0.29 -8.85 13.88
N ARG A 120 -0.83 -9.13 14.53
CA ARG A 120 -1.54 -8.17 15.37
C ARG A 120 -0.78 -7.95 16.68
N LEU A 121 -0.19 -6.76 16.81
CA LEU A 121 0.51 -6.34 18.02
C LEU A 121 -0.48 -5.69 19.00
N ASN A 122 -0.26 -5.88 20.31
CA ASN A 122 -0.98 -5.22 21.38
C ASN A 122 -2.51 -5.42 21.36
N ALA A 123 -2.97 -6.62 21.03
CA ALA A 123 -4.38 -6.96 21.17
C ALA A 123 -4.76 -7.01 22.66
N PRO A 124 -5.77 -6.22 23.11
CA PRO A 124 -6.13 -6.15 24.52
C PRO A 124 -6.83 -7.43 25.02
N ASP A 125 -7.39 -8.21 24.13
CA ASP A 125 -8.25 -9.36 24.35
C ASP A 125 -7.57 -10.72 24.08
N GLY A 126 -6.31 -10.73 23.64
CA GLY A 126 -5.50 -11.95 23.51
C GLY A 126 -6.20 -13.09 22.77
N GLU A 127 -6.60 -14.14 23.50
CA GLU A 127 -7.23 -15.33 22.92
C GLU A 127 -8.65 -15.06 22.40
N ALA A 128 -9.40 -14.15 23.00
CA ALA A 128 -10.77 -13.79 22.58
C ALA A 128 -10.82 -12.95 21.30
N MET A 129 -9.66 -12.49 20.80
CA MET A 129 -9.57 -11.65 19.61
C MET A 129 -10.20 -12.29 18.38
N THR A 130 -9.97 -13.57 18.16
CA THR A 130 -10.51 -14.31 17.00
C THR A 130 -12.03 -14.36 17.04
N GLU A 131 -12.62 -14.60 18.22
CA GLU A 131 -14.06 -14.61 18.39
C GLU A 131 -14.69 -13.23 18.19
N ARG A 132 -13.99 -12.18 18.66
CA ARG A 132 -14.41 -10.79 18.43
C ARG A 132 -14.37 -10.45 16.93
N TRP A 133 -13.32 -10.84 16.24
CA TRP A 133 -13.22 -10.62 14.79
C TRP A 133 -14.32 -11.33 14.01
N ALA A 134 -14.71 -12.54 14.43
CA ALA A 134 -15.79 -13.27 13.80
C ALA A 134 -17.17 -12.61 13.99
N ARG A 135 -17.40 -11.95 15.14
CA ARG A 135 -18.70 -11.36 15.44
C ARG A 135 -18.82 -9.88 15.06
N GLU A 136 -17.73 -9.13 15.14
CA GLU A 136 -17.79 -7.67 15.19
C GLU A 136 -16.92 -6.99 14.13
N CYS A 137 -16.11 -7.76 13.39
CA CYS A 137 -15.21 -7.21 12.37
C CYS A 137 -15.50 -7.77 10.99
N ARG A 138 -15.03 -7.06 9.96
CA ARG A 138 -14.94 -7.61 8.62
C ARG A 138 -13.52 -8.08 8.36
N VAL A 139 -13.40 -9.27 7.76
CA VAL A 139 -12.14 -9.77 7.21
C VAL A 139 -12.25 -9.75 5.70
N LEU A 140 -11.34 -9.04 5.06
CA LEU A 140 -11.34 -8.82 3.61
C LEU A 140 -10.04 -9.33 2.98
N ARG A 141 -10.16 -9.87 1.77
CA ARG A 141 -9.05 -10.13 0.85
C ARG A 141 -9.05 -9.08 -0.25
N LEU A 142 -7.91 -8.48 -0.50
CA LEU A 142 -7.66 -7.61 -1.65
C LEU A 142 -6.85 -8.41 -2.65
N GLU A 143 -7.51 -8.91 -3.68
CA GLU A 143 -6.92 -9.75 -4.72
C GLU A 143 -6.46 -8.90 -5.89
N PRO A 144 -5.16 -8.95 -6.30
CA PRO A 144 -4.69 -8.21 -7.46
C PRO A 144 -5.43 -8.63 -8.73
N THR A 145 -5.94 -7.66 -9.49
CA THR A 145 -6.62 -7.90 -10.76
C THR A 145 -5.66 -8.02 -11.94
N GLY A 146 -4.37 -7.75 -11.73
CA GLY A 146 -3.36 -7.70 -12.77
C GLY A 146 -3.08 -6.28 -13.29
N ASP A 147 -3.94 -5.31 -12.96
CA ASP A 147 -3.73 -3.92 -13.35
C ASP A 147 -2.77 -3.24 -12.37
N THR A 148 -1.60 -2.87 -12.85
CA THR A 148 -0.62 -2.06 -12.12
C THR A 148 -0.55 -0.68 -12.74
N SER A 149 -0.54 0.36 -11.90
CA SER A 149 -0.25 1.70 -12.38
C SER A 149 1.26 1.91 -12.42
N PRO A 150 1.80 2.34 -13.55
CA PRO A 150 3.22 2.66 -13.65
C PRO A 150 3.61 3.73 -12.63
N LEU A 151 4.87 3.76 -12.25
CA LEU A 151 5.41 4.88 -11.49
C LEU A 151 5.17 6.16 -12.30
N PRO A 152 4.81 7.30 -11.67
CA PRO A 152 4.69 8.54 -12.39
C PRO A 152 6.01 8.83 -13.11
N ASP A 153 5.90 9.16 -14.40
CA ASP A 153 7.03 9.67 -15.16
C ASP A 153 7.46 10.99 -14.53
N GLY A 154 8.65 11.03 -14.00
CA GLY A 154 9.19 12.23 -13.41
C GLY A 154 9.82 11.99 -12.05
N ASP A 155 10.72 12.87 -11.75
CA ASP A 155 11.45 12.93 -10.49
C ASP A 155 10.45 13.05 -9.32
N LEU A 156 10.58 12.17 -8.33
CA LEU A 156 9.89 12.29 -7.04
C LEU A 156 10.27 13.58 -6.28
N ALA A 157 11.23 14.32 -6.81
CA ALA A 157 11.59 15.67 -6.41
C ALA A 157 10.70 16.75 -7.05
N ALA A 158 9.42 16.48 -7.28
CA ALA A 158 8.47 17.56 -7.60
C ALA A 158 8.66 18.68 -6.56
N VAL A 159 9.00 19.87 -7.07
CA VAL A 159 9.20 21.05 -6.22
C VAL A 159 7.99 21.18 -5.30
N PRO A 160 8.18 21.19 -3.97
CA PRO A 160 7.06 21.31 -3.04
C PRO A 160 6.22 22.54 -3.40
N VAL A 161 4.90 22.39 -3.37
CA VAL A 161 3.99 23.52 -3.56
C VAL A 161 4.39 24.58 -2.54
N PRO A 162 4.66 25.84 -2.97
CA PRO A 162 5.02 26.90 -2.06
C PRO A 162 3.89 27.09 -1.03
N THR A 163 4.23 26.88 0.23
CA THR A 163 3.33 27.18 1.34
C THR A 163 3.61 28.61 1.83
N PRO A 164 2.61 29.31 2.43
CA PRO A 164 2.82 30.62 3.03
C PRO A 164 3.94 30.62 4.10
N ALA A 165 4.27 29.46 4.66
CA ALA A 165 5.33 29.30 5.66
C ALA A 165 6.71 29.08 5.03
N THR A 166 6.82 28.93 3.71
CA THR A 166 8.08 28.70 3.01
C THR A 166 8.50 30.01 2.34
N THR A 167 9.41 30.74 2.96
CA THR A 167 10.06 31.87 2.30
C THR A 167 11.07 31.37 1.28
N ARG A 168 10.95 31.80 0.03
CA ARG A 168 11.91 31.51 -1.04
C ARG A 168 13.15 32.42 -1.02
N GLU A 169 13.27 33.27 -0.01
CA GLU A 169 14.45 34.09 0.14
C GLU A 169 15.62 33.20 0.56
N ALA A 170 16.71 33.30 -0.18
CA ALA A 170 17.94 32.65 0.18
C ALA A 170 18.32 33.12 1.59
N ALA A 171 18.49 32.17 2.51
CA ALA A 171 18.99 32.51 3.84
C ALA A 171 20.33 33.27 3.69
N PRO A 172 20.48 34.45 4.30
CA PRO A 172 21.74 35.18 4.20
C PRO A 172 22.88 34.28 4.71
N ALA A 173 23.92 34.15 3.90
CA ALA A 173 25.08 33.31 4.22
C ALA A 173 25.83 33.71 5.49
N ALA A 174 25.44 34.81 6.12
CA ALA A 174 26.02 35.30 7.36
C ALA A 174 25.23 34.80 8.56
N LEU A 175 25.90 34.13 9.48
CA LEU A 175 25.37 33.82 10.81
C LEU A 175 24.83 35.09 11.48
N PRO A 176 23.65 35.05 12.12
CA PRO A 176 23.13 36.20 12.83
C PRO A 176 24.18 36.75 13.82
N LYS A 177 24.40 38.04 13.82
CA LYS A 177 25.36 38.70 14.69
C LYS A 177 25.19 38.38 16.19
N LEU A 178 24.03 37.90 16.58
CA LEU A 178 23.70 37.42 17.93
C LEU A 178 24.53 36.20 18.38
N LEU A 179 25.06 35.41 17.44
CA LEU A 179 25.91 34.26 17.79
C LEU A 179 27.42 34.65 17.87
N LEU A 180 27.79 35.87 17.48
CA LEU A 180 29.12 36.39 17.62
C LEU A 180 29.29 37.17 18.95
N ARG A 181 29.06 36.49 20.07
CA ARG A 181 29.34 37.08 21.37
C ARG A 181 30.87 37.19 21.53
N LYS A 182 31.37 38.41 21.32
CA LYS A 182 32.77 38.77 21.58
C LYS A 182 33.12 38.36 23.01
N ARG A 183 33.97 37.35 23.19
CA ARG A 183 34.62 37.09 24.48
C ARG A 183 35.43 38.33 24.84
N ARG A 184 34.93 39.11 25.81
CA ARG A 184 35.74 40.13 26.45
C ARG A 184 36.87 39.41 27.19
N ARG A 185 38.10 39.58 26.71
CA ARG A 185 39.30 39.30 27.51
C ARG A 185 39.31 40.28 28.68
N LYS A 186 39.38 39.75 29.90
CA LYS A 186 39.89 40.47 31.07
C LYS A 186 41.41 40.41 31.02
#